data_966c808cb03f9e1623f3e001cb2da11d
#
_entry.id   966c808cb03f9e1623f3e001cb2da11d
#
_cell.length_a   1.000
_cell.length_b   1.000
_cell.length_c   1.000
_cell.angle_alpha   90.00
_cell.angle_beta   90.00
_cell.angle_gamma   90.00
#
_symmetry.space_group_name_H-M   'P 1'
#
loop_
_entity.id
_entity.type
_entity.pdbx_description
1 polymer ?
#
loop_
_entity_poly.entity_id
_entity_poly.type
_entity_poly.pdbx_seq_one_letter_code
_entity_poly.pdbx_strand_id
1 'polypeptide(L)'
;MAGNLTPEQLTAAVAEGSIDTVILGFADAQGRLVGKRVAGRYFVEEVMGHGAEACNYLLSVDVDLNTMDGYAMSSWEKGYGDMMLVPDLASMRRIPWLDGSALVIADLRWENGDPVKQAPRSVLDAQRDRLKDRGLIAYAGTELEFIVFDDTYREAWAKGYRDLTPSTDYNVDYSLLGTTRLEPLLRDIRNGMEGAGMYCEGVKGECNFGQQEIAFRFAEALATCDDHTVYKNGAKEIA
;
A
#
# COMPACT_ATOMS: atom_id res chain seq x y z
N MET A 1 -9.11 -1.93 10.67
CA MET A 1 -10.06 -2.96 10.15
C MET A 1 -9.39 -3.61 8.95
N ALA A 2 -9.64 -4.90 8.72
CA ALA A 2 -9.28 -5.55 7.46
C ALA A 2 -10.00 -4.87 6.28
N GLY A 3 -9.90 -5.41 5.08
CA GLY A 3 -10.57 -4.90 3.89
C GLY A 3 -12.10 -4.80 4.02
N ASN A 4 -12.74 -4.24 3.02
CA ASN A 4 -14.20 -4.00 2.99
C ASN A 4 -14.95 -4.85 1.94
N LEU A 5 -14.29 -5.89 1.42
CA LEU A 5 -14.89 -6.88 0.52
C LEU A 5 -14.72 -8.28 1.08
N THR A 6 -15.74 -9.13 0.93
CA THR A 6 -15.62 -10.57 1.13
C THR A 6 -15.32 -11.27 -0.20
N PRO A 7 -14.83 -12.54 -0.18
CA PRO A 7 -14.66 -13.35 -1.39
C PRO A 7 -15.93 -13.44 -2.24
N GLU A 8 -17.08 -13.60 -1.61
CA GLU A 8 -18.38 -13.70 -2.27
C GLU A 8 -18.77 -12.39 -2.95
N GLN A 9 -18.55 -11.26 -2.25
CA GLN A 9 -18.81 -9.92 -2.80
C GLN A 9 -17.90 -9.60 -3.97
N LEU A 10 -16.61 -9.96 -3.89
CA LEU A 10 -15.68 -9.79 -5.01
C LEU A 10 -16.12 -10.65 -6.20
N THR A 11 -16.45 -11.93 -5.97
CA THR A 11 -16.90 -12.84 -7.02
C THR A 11 -18.16 -12.30 -7.71
N ALA A 12 -19.14 -11.81 -6.96
CA ALA A 12 -20.35 -11.21 -7.51
C ALA A 12 -20.03 -9.95 -8.32
N ALA A 13 -19.19 -9.06 -7.80
CA ALA A 13 -18.78 -7.83 -8.48
C ALA A 13 -18.02 -8.10 -9.80
N VAL A 14 -17.21 -9.15 -9.84
CA VAL A 14 -16.53 -9.60 -11.06
C VAL A 14 -17.54 -10.17 -12.08
N ALA A 15 -18.49 -10.98 -11.63
CA ALA A 15 -19.52 -11.55 -12.48
C ALA A 15 -20.46 -10.47 -13.08
N GLU A 16 -20.74 -9.41 -12.34
CA GLU A 16 -21.53 -8.27 -12.76
C GLU A 16 -20.74 -7.25 -13.62
N GLY A 17 -19.41 -7.39 -13.68
CA GLY A 17 -18.53 -6.49 -14.41
C GLY A 17 -18.28 -5.16 -13.71
N SER A 18 -18.64 -5.00 -12.44
CA SER A 18 -18.34 -3.81 -11.63
C SER A 18 -16.91 -3.81 -11.07
N ILE A 19 -16.21 -4.95 -11.11
CA ILE A 19 -14.78 -5.14 -10.89
C ILE A 19 -14.26 -6.03 -12.01
N ASP A 20 -13.27 -5.53 -12.76
CA ASP A 20 -12.59 -6.28 -13.82
C ASP A 20 -11.11 -6.53 -13.51
N THR A 21 -10.56 -5.81 -12.54
CA THR A 21 -9.14 -5.83 -12.17
C THR A 21 -8.97 -6.04 -10.67
N VAL A 22 -8.12 -6.99 -10.29
CA VAL A 22 -7.67 -7.16 -8.90
C VAL A 22 -6.18 -6.87 -8.81
N ILE A 23 -5.83 -5.89 -8.00
CA ILE A 23 -4.44 -5.56 -7.67
C ILE A 23 -4.00 -6.51 -6.56
N LEU A 24 -3.12 -7.44 -6.88
CA LEU A 24 -2.47 -8.32 -5.92
C LEU A 24 -1.14 -7.70 -5.54
N GLY A 25 -1.08 -7.08 -4.36
CA GLY A 25 0.05 -6.27 -3.92
C GLY A 25 0.70 -6.77 -2.65
N PHE A 26 1.96 -6.41 -2.45
CA PHE A 26 2.69 -6.62 -1.19
C PHE A 26 3.62 -5.44 -0.93
N ALA A 27 4.04 -5.26 0.32
CA ALA A 27 5.05 -4.26 0.68
C ALA A 27 6.45 -4.80 0.39
N ASP A 28 7.26 -4.04 -0.37
CA ASP A 28 8.68 -4.32 -0.54
C ASP A 28 9.53 -3.84 0.65
N ALA A 29 10.85 -4.04 0.58
CA ALA A 29 11.78 -3.68 1.64
C ALA A 29 11.86 -2.15 1.92
N GLN A 30 11.40 -1.30 1.01
CA GLN A 30 11.28 0.14 1.18
C GLN A 30 9.86 0.59 1.57
N GLY A 31 8.94 -0.34 1.83
CA GLY A 31 7.55 -0.05 2.16
C GLY A 31 6.73 0.49 0.99
N ARG A 32 7.10 0.15 -0.26
CA ARG A 32 6.32 0.46 -1.45
C ARG A 32 5.33 -0.67 -1.71
N LEU A 33 4.16 -0.32 -2.20
CA LEU A 33 3.20 -1.30 -2.70
C LEU A 33 3.64 -1.73 -4.11
N VAL A 34 4.04 -2.97 -4.26
CA VAL A 34 4.44 -3.60 -5.52
C VAL A 34 3.61 -4.85 -5.76
N GLY A 35 3.50 -5.33 -7.02
CA GLY A 35 2.68 -6.51 -7.32
C GLY A 35 2.21 -6.58 -8.76
N LYS A 36 1.05 -7.19 -8.95
CA LYS A 36 0.46 -7.43 -10.27
C LYS A 36 -0.98 -6.93 -10.34
N ARG A 37 -1.40 -6.43 -11.51
CA ARG A 37 -2.80 -6.28 -11.86
C ARG A 37 -3.26 -7.55 -12.55
N VAL A 38 -4.23 -8.22 -11.96
CA VAL A 38 -4.76 -9.51 -12.40
C VAL A 38 -6.18 -9.30 -12.94
N ALA A 39 -6.53 -9.92 -14.06
CA ALA A 39 -7.91 -9.90 -14.55
C ALA A 39 -8.84 -10.48 -13.49
N GLY A 40 -9.96 -9.80 -13.20
CA GLY A 40 -10.86 -10.16 -12.11
C GLY A 40 -11.34 -11.60 -12.19
N ARG A 41 -11.73 -12.06 -13.39
CA ARG A 41 -12.13 -13.45 -13.63
C ARG A 41 -11.01 -14.45 -13.27
N TYR A 42 -9.79 -14.22 -13.74
CA TYR A 42 -8.65 -15.10 -13.46
C TYR A 42 -8.29 -15.10 -11.96
N PHE A 43 -8.44 -13.95 -11.30
CA PHE A 43 -8.24 -13.86 -9.86
C PHE A 43 -9.24 -14.77 -9.12
N VAL A 44 -10.53 -14.71 -9.46
CA VAL A 44 -11.57 -15.51 -8.79
C VAL A 44 -11.42 -17.00 -9.08
N GLU A 45 -11.10 -17.37 -10.32
CA GLU A 45 -11.02 -18.78 -10.75
C GLU A 45 -9.74 -19.47 -10.25
N GLU A 46 -8.61 -18.76 -10.16
CA GLU A 46 -7.31 -19.38 -9.92
C GLU A 46 -6.55 -18.73 -8.76
N VAL A 47 -6.31 -17.41 -8.82
CA VAL A 47 -5.36 -16.75 -7.91
C VAL A 47 -5.87 -16.71 -6.48
N MET A 48 -7.17 -16.56 -6.27
CA MET A 48 -7.78 -16.52 -4.94
C MET A 48 -7.50 -17.78 -4.12
N GLY A 49 -7.42 -18.94 -4.79
CA GLY A 49 -7.18 -20.24 -4.15
C GLY A 49 -5.74 -20.72 -4.18
N HIS A 50 -4.98 -20.33 -5.20
CA HIS A 50 -3.66 -20.89 -5.46
C HIS A 50 -2.52 -19.86 -5.34
N GLY A 51 -2.87 -18.56 -5.29
CA GLY A 51 -1.88 -17.47 -5.34
C GLY A 51 -1.36 -17.21 -6.76
N ALA A 52 -0.33 -16.38 -6.87
CA ALA A 52 0.35 -16.07 -8.12
C ALA A 52 1.86 -16.02 -7.90
N GLU A 53 2.64 -16.41 -8.89
CA GLU A 53 4.10 -16.34 -8.84
C GLU A 53 4.61 -14.93 -9.04
N ALA A 54 5.74 -14.61 -8.41
CA ALA A 54 6.53 -13.40 -8.63
C ALA A 54 8.01 -13.66 -8.36
N CYS A 55 8.88 -12.98 -9.08
CA CYS A 55 10.32 -13.13 -8.88
C CYS A 55 10.76 -12.65 -7.49
N ASN A 56 11.61 -13.42 -6.85
CA ASN A 56 12.09 -13.14 -5.49
C ASN A 56 13.00 -11.91 -5.41
N TYR A 57 13.62 -11.48 -6.52
CA TYR A 57 14.46 -10.28 -6.55
C TYR A 57 13.70 -9.01 -6.16
N LEU A 58 12.37 -8.99 -6.23
CA LEU A 58 11.54 -7.83 -5.86
C LEU A 58 11.75 -7.39 -4.39
N LEU A 59 12.32 -8.26 -3.54
CA LEU A 59 12.72 -7.90 -2.17
C LEU A 59 14.19 -7.44 -2.07
N SER A 60 14.94 -7.42 -3.18
CA SER A 60 16.35 -7.05 -3.24
C SER A 60 16.65 -6.05 -4.37
N VAL A 61 15.81 -5.05 -4.49
CA VAL A 61 15.92 -3.95 -5.47
C VAL A 61 16.25 -2.63 -4.78
N ASP A 62 16.84 -1.71 -5.53
CA ASP A 62 17.04 -0.32 -5.10
C ASP A 62 15.75 0.52 -5.23
N VAL A 63 15.89 1.84 -5.02
CA VAL A 63 14.75 2.77 -5.12
C VAL A 63 14.18 2.90 -6.52
N ASP A 64 14.97 2.60 -7.54
CA ASP A 64 14.57 2.63 -8.96
C ASP A 64 14.13 1.25 -9.49
N LEU A 65 13.95 0.26 -8.59
CA LEU A 65 13.58 -1.13 -8.89
C LEU A 65 14.67 -1.91 -9.66
N ASN A 66 15.92 -1.44 -9.67
CA ASN A 66 17.02 -2.21 -10.21
C ASN A 66 17.43 -3.32 -9.24
N THR A 67 17.70 -4.51 -9.79
CA THR A 67 18.20 -5.63 -8.98
C THR A 67 19.57 -5.31 -8.40
N MET A 68 19.76 -5.62 -7.12
CA MET A 68 21.00 -5.37 -6.39
C MET A 68 21.72 -6.69 -6.09
N ASP A 69 23.03 -6.69 -6.27
CA ASP A 69 23.89 -7.82 -5.89
C ASP A 69 24.18 -7.84 -4.37
N GLY A 70 24.66 -8.99 -3.90
CA GLY A 70 25.09 -9.18 -2.51
C GLY A 70 24.01 -9.71 -1.56
N TYR A 71 22.79 -9.88 -2.02
CA TYR A 71 21.72 -10.51 -1.22
C TYR A 71 21.83 -12.03 -1.24
N ALA A 72 21.68 -12.65 -0.04
CA ALA A 72 21.69 -14.11 0.09
C ALA A 72 20.48 -14.78 -0.56
N MET A 73 19.38 -14.06 -0.72
CA MET A 73 18.11 -14.54 -1.23
C MET A 73 18.10 -14.68 -2.75
N SER A 74 18.65 -13.70 -3.46
CA SER A 74 18.70 -13.67 -4.92
C SER A 74 19.97 -12.98 -5.39
N SER A 75 20.60 -13.50 -6.44
CA SER A 75 21.73 -12.89 -7.13
C SER A 75 21.84 -13.43 -8.54
N TRP A 76 22.56 -12.73 -9.38
CA TRP A 76 22.86 -13.18 -10.73
C TRP A 76 23.55 -14.55 -10.78
N GLU A 77 24.41 -14.83 -9.79
CA GLU A 77 25.14 -16.09 -9.66
C GLU A 77 24.25 -17.27 -9.22
N LYS A 78 23.23 -16.99 -8.38
CA LYS A 78 22.30 -18.02 -7.85
C LYS A 78 21.12 -18.28 -8.76
N GLY A 79 20.92 -17.42 -9.76
CA GLY A 79 19.69 -17.33 -10.52
C GLY A 79 18.57 -16.66 -9.73
N TYR A 80 17.58 -16.16 -10.43
CA TYR A 80 16.36 -15.60 -9.85
C TYR A 80 15.32 -16.71 -9.84
N GLY A 81 14.80 -17.01 -8.63
CA GLY A 81 13.68 -17.93 -8.44
C GLY A 81 12.38 -17.19 -8.22
N ASP A 82 11.31 -17.94 -8.11
CA ASP A 82 9.99 -17.41 -7.85
C ASP A 82 9.60 -17.55 -6.37
N MET A 83 8.70 -16.71 -5.95
CA MET A 83 7.95 -16.76 -4.70
C MET A 83 6.47 -16.66 -5.01
N MET A 84 5.64 -17.17 -4.12
CA MET A 84 4.19 -17.12 -4.24
C MET A 84 3.63 -15.87 -3.56
N LEU A 85 2.82 -15.12 -4.27
CA LEU A 85 1.94 -14.10 -3.73
C LEU A 85 0.64 -14.78 -3.29
N VAL A 86 0.49 -15.06 -2.01
CA VAL A 86 -0.69 -15.71 -1.44
C VAL A 86 -1.65 -14.64 -0.94
N PRO A 87 -2.84 -14.46 -1.54
CA PRO A 87 -3.77 -13.41 -1.16
C PRO A 87 -4.22 -13.54 0.30
N ASP A 88 -4.08 -12.50 1.10
CA ASP A 88 -4.79 -12.39 2.38
C ASP A 88 -6.20 -11.88 2.12
N LEU A 89 -7.16 -12.79 2.06
CA LEU A 89 -8.54 -12.49 1.72
C LEU A 89 -9.21 -11.54 2.72
N ALA A 90 -8.68 -11.45 3.96
CA ALA A 90 -9.18 -10.47 4.94
C ALA A 90 -8.78 -9.04 4.60
N SER A 91 -7.79 -8.83 3.75
CA SER A 91 -7.32 -7.51 3.32
C SER A 91 -8.07 -6.96 2.09
N MET A 92 -8.95 -7.75 1.46
CA MET A 92 -9.64 -7.37 0.22
C MET A 92 -10.45 -6.09 0.37
N ARG A 93 -10.26 -5.16 -0.57
CA ARG A 93 -10.93 -3.87 -0.57
C ARG A 93 -11.20 -3.31 -1.95
N ARG A 94 -12.23 -2.48 -2.09
CA ARG A 94 -12.41 -1.62 -3.27
C ARG A 94 -11.35 -0.54 -3.30
N ILE A 95 -11.03 -0.09 -4.50
CA ILE A 95 -10.12 1.04 -4.75
C ILE A 95 -10.95 2.13 -5.46
N PRO A 96 -11.62 3.05 -4.72
CA PRO A 96 -12.57 3.99 -5.32
C PRO A 96 -11.97 4.98 -6.31
N TRP A 97 -10.67 5.25 -6.22
CA TRP A 97 -9.94 6.14 -7.14
C TRP A 97 -9.45 5.45 -8.42
N LEU A 98 -9.66 4.15 -8.56
CA LEU A 98 -9.38 3.37 -9.77
C LEU A 98 -10.64 2.57 -10.14
N ASP A 99 -11.35 3.05 -11.16
CA ASP A 99 -12.58 2.41 -11.62
C ASP A 99 -12.38 0.92 -11.91
N GLY A 100 -13.38 0.10 -11.56
CA GLY A 100 -13.36 -1.32 -11.79
C GLY A 100 -12.31 -2.12 -10.99
N SER A 101 -11.67 -1.51 -9.98
CA SER A 101 -10.54 -2.11 -9.30
C SER A 101 -10.83 -2.53 -7.86
N ALA A 102 -10.26 -3.67 -7.46
CA ALA A 102 -10.10 -4.10 -6.08
C ALA A 102 -8.61 -4.32 -5.77
N LEU A 103 -8.25 -4.31 -4.49
CA LEU A 103 -6.91 -4.60 -4.01
C LEU A 103 -6.95 -5.69 -2.95
N VAL A 104 -5.97 -6.56 -2.99
CA VAL A 104 -5.69 -7.60 -1.98
C VAL A 104 -4.21 -7.54 -1.64
N ILE A 105 -3.87 -7.52 -0.36
CA ILE A 105 -2.49 -7.66 0.10
C ILE A 105 -2.12 -9.14 0.11
N ALA A 106 -0.93 -9.45 -0.35
CA ALA A 106 -0.41 -10.81 -0.39
C ALA A 106 0.65 -11.06 0.68
N ASP A 107 0.59 -12.24 1.27
CA ASP A 107 1.71 -12.84 1.97
C ASP A 107 2.68 -13.45 0.97
N LEU A 108 3.98 -13.29 1.24
CA LEU A 108 5.02 -13.90 0.40
C LEU A 108 5.45 -15.24 0.97
N ARG A 109 5.37 -16.28 0.15
CA ARG A 109 5.75 -17.64 0.53
C ARG A 109 6.65 -18.27 -0.53
N TRP A 110 7.50 -19.17 -0.11
CA TRP A 110 8.22 -20.04 -1.02
C TRP A 110 7.26 -21.11 -1.58
N GLU A 111 7.63 -21.78 -2.66
CA GLU A 111 6.84 -22.87 -3.27
C GLU A 111 6.48 -24.00 -2.29
N ASN A 112 7.34 -24.24 -1.29
CA ASN A 112 7.08 -25.23 -0.25
C ASN A 112 6.09 -24.76 0.83
N GLY A 113 5.55 -23.54 0.70
CA GLY A 113 4.60 -22.94 1.63
C GLY A 113 5.23 -22.18 2.81
N ASP A 114 6.54 -22.25 2.99
CA ASP A 114 7.23 -21.51 4.05
C ASP A 114 7.18 -20.00 3.81
N PRO A 115 7.03 -19.14 4.84
CA PRO A 115 7.05 -17.70 4.67
C PRO A 115 8.42 -17.21 4.17
N VAL A 116 8.42 -16.24 3.28
CA VAL A 116 9.63 -15.50 2.88
C VAL A 116 9.99 -14.58 4.05
N LYS A 117 10.92 -15.02 4.90
CA LYS A 117 11.27 -14.37 6.18
C LYS A 117 11.78 -12.94 6.04
N GLN A 118 12.27 -12.57 4.85
CA GLN A 118 12.78 -11.23 4.54
C GLN A 118 11.66 -10.25 4.17
N ALA A 119 10.47 -10.75 3.86
CA ALA A 119 9.33 -9.91 3.54
C ALA A 119 8.87 -9.08 4.76
N PRO A 120 8.62 -7.77 4.62
CA PRO A 120 8.22 -6.92 5.75
C PRO A 120 7.02 -7.46 6.52
N ARG A 121 6.00 -7.94 5.81
CA ARG A 121 4.79 -8.50 6.42
C ARG A 121 5.09 -9.78 7.21
N SER A 122 5.97 -10.66 6.70
CA SER A 122 6.43 -11.86 7.43
C SER A 122 7.24 -11.52 8.68
N VAL A 123 8.04 -10.45 8.63
CA VAL A 123 8.77 -9.94 9.81
C VAL A 123 7.80 -9.46 10.89
N LEU A 124 6.78 -8.72 10.50
CA LEU A 124 5.74 -8.25 11.41
C LEU A 124 4.95 -9.42 12.02
N ASP A 125 4.51 -10.38 11.21
CA ASP A 125 3.77 -11.56 11.67
C ASP A 125 4.56 -12.37 12.69
N ALA A 126 5.85 -12.58 12.46
CA ALA A 126 6.70 -13.25 13.42
C ALA A 126 6.77 -12.53 14.78
N GLN A 127 6.67 -11.20 14.83
CA GLN A 127 6.60 -10.45 16.09
C GLN A 127 5.20 -10.50 16.72
N ARG A 128 4.15 -10.49 15.90
CA ARG A 128 2.76 -10.65 16.36
C ARG A 128 2.57 -12.02 17.03
N ASP A 129 3.12 -13.08 16.44
CA ASP A 129 3.08 -14.42 17.03
C ASP A 129 3.80 -14.46 18.38
N ARG A 130 4.97 -13.85 18.50
CA ARG A 130 5.70 -13.74 19.79
C ARG A 130 4.92 -12.98 20.86
N LEU A 131 4.14 -11.98 20.49
CA LEU A 131 3.24 -11.27 21.41
C LEU A 131 2.06 -12.15 21.80
N LYS A 132 1.44 -12.82 20.82
CA LYS A 132 0.33 -13.75 21.02
C LYS A 132 0.67 -14.87 21.99
N ASP A 133 1.88 -15.44 21.90
CA ASP A 133 2.39 -16.46 22.83
C ASP A 133 2.46 -15.95 24.28
N ARG A 134 2.48 -14.64 24.47
CA ARG A 134 2.46 -13.95 25.77
C ARG A 134 1.07 -13.43 26.18
N GLY A 135 0.03 -13.73 25.37
CA GLY A 135 -1.32 -13.23 25.61
C GLY A 135 -1.50 -11.73 25.29
N LEU A 136 -0.61 -11.16 24.46
CA LEU A 136 -0.61 -9.74 24.12
C LEU A 136 -1.02 -9.53 22.63
N ILE A 137 -1.65 -8.39 22.37
CA ILE A 137 -1.97 -7.91 21.01
C ILE A 137 -1.37 -6.52 20.86
N ALA A 138 -0.65 -6.26 19.75
CA ALA A 138 -0.15 -4.94 19.42
C ALA A 138 -1.19 -4.13 18.66
N TYR A 139 -1.41 -2.91 19.09
CA TYR A 139 -2.14 -1.88 18.36
C TYR A 139 -1.16 -0.77 17.97
N ALA A 140 -1.36 -0.18 16.79
CA ALA A 140 -0.53 0.90 16.28
C ALA A 140 -1.39 1.96 15.58
N GLY A 141 -0.97 3.21 15.66
CA GLY A 141 -1.35 4.30 14.79
C GLY A 141 -0.12 4.76 14.01
N THR A 142 -0.30 5.26 12.80
CA THR A 142 0.77 5.85 12.00
C THR A 142 0.40 7.26 11.61
N GLU A 143 1.37 8.16 11.66
CA GLU A 143 1.27 9.54 11.21
C GLU A 143 2.10 9.65 9.93
N LEU A 144 1.45 9.53 8.77
CA LEU A 144 2.10 9.71 7.48
C LEU A 144 1.86 11.12 7.00
N GLU A 145 2.89 11.93 7.10
CA GLU A 145 2.93 13.28 6.57
C GLU A 145 3.43 13.29 5.13
N PHE A 146 2.94 14.20 4.33
CA PHE A 146 3.37 14.38 2.95
C PHE A 146 3.41 15.85 2.56
N ILE A 147 4.30 16.19 1.64
CA ILE A 147 4.40 17.53 1.07
C ILE A 147 3.76 17.51 -0.31
N VAL A 148 2.85 18.46 -0.56
CA VAL A 148 2.25 18.69 -1.88
C VAL A 148 3.09 19.75 -2.60
N PHE A 149 3.49 19.43 -3.84
CA PHE A 149 4.18 20.35 -4.74
C PHE A 149 3.26 20.68 -5.93
N ASP A 150 3.40 21.88 -6.46
CA ASP A 150 2.69 22.31 -7.67
C ASP A 150 3.33 21.74 -8.96
N ASP A 151 4.55 21.21 -8.83
CA ASP A 151 5.25 20.54 -9.93
C ASP A 151 4.59 19.22 -10.30
N THR A 152 4.38 18.99 -11.59
CA THR A 152 4.01 17.68 -12.10
C THR A 152 5.15 16.67 -11.89
N TYR A 153 4.86 15.36 -11.89
CA TYR A 153 5.89 14.32 -11.84
C TYR A 153 6.97 14.48 -12.91
N ARG A 154 6.59 14.91 -14.11
CA ARG A 154 7.52 15.13 -15.22
C ARG A 154 8.45 16.31 -14.96
N GLU A 155 7.93 17.41 -14.42
CA GLU A 155 8.73 18.58 -14.06
C GLU A 155 9.66 18.26 -12.88
N ALA A 156 9.16 17.57 -11.86
CA ALA A 156 9.97 17.12 -10.74
C ALA A 156 11.14 16.23 -11.21
N TRP A 157 10.88 15.29 -12.12
CA TRP A 157 11.92 14.46 -12.72
C TRP A 157 12.93 15.29 -13.53
N ALA A 158 12.47 16.22 -14.34
CA ALA A 158 13.34 17.10 -15.15
C ALA A 158 14.23 17.99 -14.28
N LYS A 159 13.76 18.41 -13.09
CA LYS A 159 14.53 19.15 -12.07
C LYS A 159 15.45 18.24 -11.24
N GLY A 160 15.44 16.93 -11.46
CA GLY A 160 16.17 15.97 -10.59
C GLY A 160 15.69 16.00 -9.15
N TYR A 161 14.40 16.27 -8.94
CA TYR A 161 13.73 16.39 -7.63
C TYR A 161 14.33 17.48 -6.73
N ARG A 162 14.84 18.58 -7.33
CA ARG A 162 15.39 19.75 -6.63
C ARG A 162 14.56 20.98 -6.96
N ASP A 163 14.59 21.95 -6.05
CA ASP A 163 13.93 23.24 -6.23
C ASP A 163 12.46 23.10 -6.66
N LEU A 164 11.76 22.12 -6.07
CA LEU A 164 10.34 21.93 -6.27
C LEU A 164 9.55 23.05 -5.59
N THR A 165 8.41 23.41 -6.15
CA THR A 165 7.54 24.47 -5.68
C THR A 165 6.50 23.91 -4.70
N PRO A 166 6.62 24.13 -3.37
CA PRO A 166 5.58 23.73 -2.44
C PRO A 166 4.26 24.41 -2.74
N SER A 167 3.14 23.72 -2.52
CA SER A 167 1.79 24.24 -2.76
C SER A 167 1.37 25.38 -1.81
N THR A 168 2.18 25.71 -0.81
CA THR A 168 1.99 26.86 0.07
C THR A 168 3.31 27.59 0.30
N ASP A 169 3.24 28.93 0.46
CA ASP A 169 4.39 29.81 0.63
C ASP A 169 4.76 30.07 2.10
N TYR A 170 4.10 29.42 3.04
CA TYR A 170 4.30 29.61 4.48
C TYR A 170 4.00 28.31 5.24
N ASN A 171 4.45 28.25 6.49
CA ASN A 171 4.11 27.17 7.42
C ASN A 171 2.60 27.12 7.65
N VAL A 172 2.01 25.94 7.40
CA VAL A 172 0.54 25.73 7.46
C VAL A 172 0.09 24.91 8.67
N ASP A 173 0.96 24.74 9.65
CA ASP A 173 0.66 23.99 10.87
C ASP A 173 -0.65 24.46 11.53
N TYR A 174 -1.62 23.56 11.59
CA TYR A 174 -3.01 23.80 12.03
C TYR A 174 -3.73 24.96 11.31
N SER A 175 -3.21 25.45 10.18
CA SER A 175 -3.84 26.53 9.42
C SER A 175 -5.04 26.06 8.61
N LEU A 176 -6.25 26.39 9.05
CA LEU A 176 -7.46 26.08 8.27
C LEU A 176 -7.45 26.76 6.88
N LEU A 177 -6.97 27.99 6.79
CA LEU A 177 -6.83 28.70 5.51
C LEU A 177 -5.81 27.99 4.59
N GLY A 178 -4.70 27.50 5.17
CA GLY A 178 -3.68 26.76 4.43
C GLY A 178 -4.22 25.45 3.85
N THR A 179 -4.94 24.68 4.65
CA THR A 179 -5.56 23.42 4.18
C THR A 179 -6.72 23.66 3.21
N THR A 180 -7.45 24.78 3.32
CA THR A 180 -8.56 25.10 2.40
C THR A 180 -8.11 25.16 0.95
N ARG A 181 -6.89 25.62 0.65
CA ARG A 181 -6.34 25.67 -0.72
C ARG A 181 -6.16 24.27 -1.32
N LEU A 182 -5.86 23.30 -0.49
CA LEU A 182 -5.61 21.90 -0.88
C LEU A 182 -6.82 21.00 -0.64
N GLU A 183 -7.93 21.53 -0.10
CA GLU A 183 -9.10 20.73 0.28
C GLU A 183 -9.64 19.83 -0.85
N PRO A 184 -9.66 20.22 -2.14
CA PRO A 184 -10.06 19.29 -3.20
C PRO A 184 -9.23 17.98 -3.18
N LEU A 185 -7.91 18.09 -3.18
CA LEU A 185 -7.01 16.93 -3.13
C LEU A 185 -7.15 16.17 -1.80
N LEU A 186 -7.12 16.89 -0.68
CA LEU A 186 -7.20 16.28 0.65
C LEU A 186 -8.53 15.55 0.85
N ARG A 187 -9.63 16.10 0.31
CA ARG A 187 -10.96 15.48 0.32
C ARG A 187 -10.99 14.21 -0.53
N ASP A 188 -10.42 14.24 -1.73
CA ASP A 188 -10.39 13.08 -2.62
C ASP A 188 -9.59 11.94 -1.98
N ILE A 189 -8.45 12.24 -1.34
CA ILE A 189 -7.69 11.25 -0.60
C ILE A 189 -8.52 10.68 0.56
N ARG A 190 -9.10 11.52 1.44
CA ARG A 190 -9.92 11.05 2.56
C ARG A 190 -11.07 10.15 2.10
N ASN A 191 -11.85 10.60 1.13
CA ASN A 191 -13.00 9.86 0.61
C ASN A 191 -12.56 8.55 -0.06
N GLY A 192 -11.45 8.59 -0.80
CA GLY A 192 -10.84 7.40 -1.40
C GLY A 192 -10.47 6.36 -0.34
N MET A 193 -9.76 6.79 0.71
CA MET A 193 -9.35 5.89 1.78
C MET A 193 -10.54 5.35 2.60
N GLU A 194 -11.55 6.18 2.90
CA GLU A 194 -12.78 5.70 3.55
C GLU A 194 -13.51 4.69 2.66
N GLY A 195 -13.64 4.96 1.38
CA GLY A 195 -14.22 4.01 0.42
C GLY A 195 -13.40 2.72 0.27
N ALA A 196 -12.12 2.74 0.59
CA ALA A 196 -11.26 1.55 0.68
C ALA A 196 -11.31 0.85 2.05
N GLY A 197 -12.17 1.31 2.98
CA GLY A 197 -12.41 0.66 4.28
C GLY A 197 -11.57 1.19 5.43
N MET A 198 -10.83 2.28 5.24
CA MET A 198 -10.06 2.93 6.31
C MET A 198 -10.94 3.93 7.06
N TYR A 199 -10.80 4.00 8.38
CA TYR A 199 -11.49 5.00 9.18
C TYR A 199 -10.64 6.27 9.29
N CYS A 200 -10.98 7.29 8.48
CA CYS A 200 -10.31 8.59 8.50
C CYS A 200 -10.82 9.42 9.68
N GLU A 201 -9.92 9.96 10.51
CA GLU A 201 -10.28 10.81 11.65
C GLU A 201 -10.24 12.30 11.29
N GLY A 202 -9.33 12.70 10.39
CA GLY A 202 -9.21 14.10 10.02
C GLY A 202 -8.00 14.40 9.14
N VAL A 203 -7.83 15.70 8.87
CA VAL A 203 -6.69 16.25 8.14
C VAL A 203 -6.27 17.56 8.78
N LYS A 204 -4.97 17.82 8.82
CA LYS A 204 -4.41 19.10 9.23
C LYS A 204 -3.18 19.47 8.40
N GLY A 205 -2.84 20.76 8.39
CA GLY A 205 -1.53 21.22 7.94
C GLY A 205 -0.45 20.89 8.96
N GLU A 206 0.77 20.73 8.47
CA GLU A 206 1.98 20.43 9.25
C GLU A 206 3.02 21.54 9.22
N CYS A 207 4.09 21.38 10.02
CA CYS A 207 5.10 22.41 10.30
C CYS A 207 6.03 22.75 9.12
N ASN A 208 5.60 22.57 7.86
CA ASN A 208 6.40 22.93 6.69
C ASN A 208 5.51 23.46 5.56
N PHE A 209 6.14 23.98 4.52
CA PHE A 209 5.48 24.46 3.31
C PHE A 209 4.83 23.29 2.57
N GLY A 210 3.54 23.40 2.29
CA GLY A 210 2.78 22.35 1.59
C GLY A 210 2.61 21.03 2.36
N GLN A 211 3.07 20.93 3.60
CA GLN A 211 3.04 19.71 4.38
C GLN A 211 1.66 19.48 4.99
N GLN A 212 1.15 18.28 4.85
CA GLN A 212 -0.18 17.86 5.29
C GLN A 212 -0.11 16.49 5.98
N GLU A 213 -1.04 16.24 6.89
CA GLU A 213 -1.26 14.94 7.51
C GLU A 213 -2.73 14.54 7.38
N ILE A 214 -2.99 13.27 7.08
CA ILE A 214 -4.33 12.66 7.18
C ILE A 214 -4.25 11.56 8.21
N ALA A 215 -4.97 11.74 9.31
CA ALA A 215 -4.98 10.80 10.43
C ALA A 215 -6.03 9.71 10.24
N PHE A 216 -5.66 8.48 10.58
CA PHE A 216 -6.51 7.30 10.57
C PHE A 216 -6.58 6.67 11.94
N ARG A 217 -7.72 6.08 12.25
CA ARG A 217 -7.93 5.38 13.51
C ARG A 217 -6.93 4.25 13.67
N PHE A 218 -6.30 4.17 14.83
CA PHE A 218 -5.41 3.06 15.18
C PHE A 218 -6.14 1.70 15.13
N ALA A 219 -5.41 0.68 14.76
CA ALA A 219 -5.93 -0.69 14.66
C ALA A 219 -4.88 -1.71 15.15
N GLU A 220 -5.20 -2.98 15.04
CA GLU A 220 -4.21 -4.04 15.22
C GLU A 220 -3.05 -3.85 14.23
N ALA A 221 -1.83 -4.12 14.68
CA ALA A 221 -0.60 -3.69 14.01
C ALA A 221 -0.52 -4.09 12.52
N LEU A 222 -0.96 -5.30 12.14
CA LEU A 222 -0.95 -5.73 10.74
C LEU A 222 -1.93 -4.91 9.90
N ALA A 223 -3.15 -4.72 10.39
CA ALA A 223 -4.16 -3.93 9.69
C ALA A 223 -3.68 -2.48 9.50
N THR A 224 -3.05 -1.88 10.52
CA THR A 224 -2.48 -0.52 10.40
C THR A 224 -1.36 -0.46 9.38
N CYS A 225 -0.45 -1.44 9.34
CA CYS A 225 0.65 -1.47 8.36
C CYS A 225 0.14 -1.67 6.92
N ASP A 226 -0.85 -2.54 6.72
CA ASP A 226 -1.49 -2.72 5.43
C ASP A 226 -2.20 -1.43 4.97
N ASP A 227 -2.98 -0.80 5.84
CA ASP A 227 -3.67 0.47 5.59
C ASP A 227 -2.68 1.59 5.27
N HIS A 228 -1.58 1.69 6.02
CA HIS A 228 -0.51 2.66 5.76
C HIS A 228 0.10 2.48 4.35
N THR A 229 0.35 1.24 3.95
CA THR A 229 0.92 0.93 2.62
C THR A 229 -0.06 1.33 1.50
N VAL A 230 -1.34 1.02 1.68
CA VAL A 230 -2.40 1.40 0.72
C VAL A 230 -2.56 2.93 0.67
N TYR A 231 -2.62 3.60 1.81
CA TYR A 231 -2.71 5.05 1.90
C TYR A 231 -1.52 5.75 1.23
N LYS A 232 -0.30 5.34 1.55
CA LYS A 232 0.94 5.89 0.96
C LYS A 232 0.96 5.79 -0.57
N ASN A 233 0.46 4.70 -1.12
CA ASN A 233 0.35 4.51 -2.56
C ASN A 233 -0.83 5.30 -3.14
N GLY A 234 -2.01 5.16 -2.55
CA GLY A 234 -3.25 5.77 -3.04
C GLY A 234 -3.22 7.30 -3.02
N ALA A 235 -2.61 7.91 -2.00
CA ALA A 235 -2.44 9.36 -1.97
C ALA A 235 -1.64 9.89 -3.18
N LYS A 236 -0.64 9.13 -3.65
CA LYS A 236 0.14 9.48 -4.84
C LYS A 236 -0.59 9.17 -6.17
N GLU A 237 -1.48 8.18 -6.17
CA GLU A 237 -2.30 7.86 -7.34
C GLU A 237 -3.43 8.88 -7.54
N ILE A 238 -3.92 9.48 -6.44
CA ILE A 238 -4.99 10.48 -6.46
C ILE A 238 -4.44 11.87 -6.80
N ALA A 239 -3.23 12.21 -6.36
CA ALA A 239 -2.57 13.48 -6.65
C ALA A 239 -2.12 13.57 -8.12
#